data_b19c39a5c7de4c56f78af53d6d5a76ed
#
_entry.id   b19c39a5c7de4c56f78af53d6d5a76ed
#
_cell.length_a   1.000
_cell.length_b   1.000
_cell.length_c   1.000
_cell.angle_alpha   90.00
_cell.angle_beta   90.00
_cell.angle_gamma   90.00
#
_symmetry.space_group_name_H-M   'P 1'
#
loop_
_entity.id
_entity.type
_entity.pdbx_description
1 polymer ?
#
loop_
_entity_poly.entity_id
_entity_poly.type
_entity_poly.pdbx_seq_one_letter_code
_entity_poly.pdbx_strand_id
1 'polypeptide(L)'
;MTKIFEAEAREGKEITKILHPLVSEWFFSKFKEFSLPQTFGVMNIWERKNILISAPTGSTKTLTAFLAIINYLVMLAEKNQLEDRIYAVYTSPLKALSNDIHKNLIEPLEEIYRLAELKNIKLQKIRVGLRTGDTTIAERAKMAKKAPHILVTTPESLAILLTTKKFVDYLKAVEFCIVDEIHALDNKRGVYLSITLERLNEASVIWPVKIGLSATIAPLEEVAKFLVGIADDREVIIADVKMEKKVDIKVLSVGNLIDEGNLGTSLYNLMDSLIKEHKTTLIFTNTRSATERVVNHLKEDFPTEYGDDTIAAHHSSLSKEHRFDIEERLRTGKLKVVVCSTSLELGIDIGYIDLVIMLSSPKSSARALQRLGRAGHHFHETAKGRFLVLDRDDLVECGVIQKEMMEKKINRVYFPKNCLDVLSQQIYGMAIYKIWDVNELFSLIKNSYCYSKLPRNDFFDVISYLAGDYALETNNIYAKIWYDAKTGQIGKKGKMARVLYLTNIGTIPEESFITVKLSPSNEPVGAIDEGFLERMKKGDVFVLGGKKYIYLYTRGMNVYVKATFDRSPTIPSWFSEMLPLSFDL
;
A
#
# COMPACT_ATOMS: atom_id res chain seq x y z
N MET A 1 -8.52 -25.00 -14.47
CA MET A 1 -8.24 -23.54 -14.65
C MET A 1 -9.26 -22.73 -13.88
N THR A 2 -8.83 -21.66 -13.19
CA THR A 2 -9.73 -20.75 -12.47
C THR A 2 -10.84 -20.24 -13.40
N LYS A 3 -12.10 -20.37 -12.96
CA LYS A 3 -13.24 -19.87 -13.72
C LYS A 3 -13.49 -18.40 -13.38
N ILE A 4 -13.67 -17.58 -14.41
CA ILE A 4 -13.84 -16.14 -14.30
C ILE A 4 -15.20 -15.77 -14.87
N PHE A 5 -15.96 -14.97 -14.12
CA PHE A 5 -17.28 -14.48 -14.50
C PHE A 5 -17.30 -12.95 -14.43
N GLU A 6 -18.17 -12.33 -15.18
CA GLU A 6 -18.42 -10.90 -15.06
C GLU A 6 -19.50 -10.63 -13.99
N ALA A 7 -19.35 -9.53 -13.24
CA ALA A 7 -20.33 -9.10 -12.27
C ALA A 7 -21.48 -8.37 -12.96
N GLU A 8 -22.69 -8.61 -12.48
CA GLU A 8 -23.86 -7.82 -12.82
C GLU A 8 -24.21 -6.86 -11.69
N ALA A 9 -24.60 -5.64 -12.04
CA ALA A 9 -25.07 -4.67 -11.06
C ALA A 9 -26.42 -5.09 -10.48
N ARG A 10 -26.57 -5.00 -9.16
CA ARG A 10 -27.82 -5.27 -8.45
C ARG A 10 -28.56 -3.99 -8.13
N GLU A 11 -29.88 -4.06 -8.10
CA GLU A 11 -30.69 -2.92 -7.70
C GLU A 11 -30.46 -2.56 -6.22
N GLY A 12 -30.45 -1.27 -5.91
CA GLY A 12 -30.28 -0.80 -4.53
C GLY A 12 -31.35 -1.35 -3.55
N LYS A 13 -32.54 -1.63 -4.03
CA LYS A 13 -33.62 -2.28 -3.25
C LYS A 13 -33.25 -3.70 -2.81
N GLU A 14 -32.53 -4.48 -3.62
CA GLU A 14 -32.09 -5.82 -3.26
C GLU A 14 -31.02 -5.75 -2.15
N ILE A 15 -30.08 -4.81 -2.29
CA ILE A 15 -29.04 -4.58 -1.28
C ILE A 15 -29.68 -4.14 0.04
N THR A 16 -30.64 -3.21 0.00
CA THR A 16 -31.32 -2.75 1.21
C THR A 16 -32.04 -3.88 1.96
N LYS A 17 -32.60 -4.87 1.27
CA LYS A 17 -33.29 -6.02 1.89
C LYS A 17 -32.37 -6.89 2.77
N ILE A 18 -31.08 -6.98 2.44
CA ILE A 18 -30.11 -7.78 3.21
C ILE A 18 -29.47 -6.99 4.35
N LEU A 19 -29.57 -5.65 4.34
CA LEU A 19 -28.95 -4.83 5.37
C LEU A 19 -29.73 -4.92 6.68
N HIS A 20 -28.98 -5.09 7.76
CA HIS A 20 -29.49 -4.94 9.12
C HIS A 20 -30.09 -3.53 9.30
N PRO A 21 -31.20 -3.34 10.03
CA PRO A 21 -31.85 -2.04 10.17
C PRO A 21 -30.92 -0.91 10.62
N LEU A 22 -30.05 -1.18 11.60
CA LEU A 22 -29.05 -0.20 12.08
C LEU A 22 -28.03 0.17 10.99
N VAL A 23 -27.57 -0.81 10.19
CA VAL A 23 -26.62 -0.57 9.11
C VAL A 23 -27.27 0.20 7.97
N SER A 24 -28.51 -0.15 7.63
CA SER A 24 -29.29 0.57 6.60
C SER A 24 -29.51 2.03 7.00
N GLU A 25 -29.96 2.29 8.25
CA GLU A 25 -30.18 3.64 8.75
C GLU A 25 -28.90 4.47 8.79
N TRP A 26 -27.80 3.89 9.29
CA TRP A 26 -26.50 4.51 9.24
C TRP A 26 -26.10 4.87 7.81
N PHE A 27 -26.21 3.91 6.89
CA PHE A 27 -25.81 4.11 5.49
C PHE A 27 -26.57 5.25 4.84
N PHE A 28 -27.92 5.24 4.92
CA PHE A 28 -28.75 6.28 4.31
C PHE A 28 -28.74 7.62 5.05
N SER A 29 -28.18 7.68 6.27
CA SER A 29 -27.88 8.96 6.92
C SER A 29 -26.70 9.70 6.27
N LYS A 30 -25.79 8.98 5.60
CA LYS A 30 -24.58 9.50 4.96
C LYS A 30 -24.67 9.58 3.44
N PHE A 31 -25.34 8.61 2.83
CA PHE A 31 -25.41 8.43 1.38
C PHE A 31 -26.85 8.37 0.92
N LYS A 32 -27.15 9.06 -0.18
CA LYS A 32 -28.51 9.04 -0.75
C LYS A 32 -28.84 7.73 -1.46
N GLU A 33 -27.83 7.11 -2.07
CA GLU A 33 -27.92 5.91 -2.88
C GLU A 33 -26.64 5.09 -2.84
N PHE A 34 -26.69 3.84 -3.28
CA PHE A 34 -25.50 3.01 -3.43
C PHE A 34 -24.67 3.47 -4.63
N SER A 35 -23.36 3.54 -4.46
CA SER A 35 -22.43 3.81 -5.55
C SER A 35 -22.32 2.61 -6.50
N LEU A 36 -21.84 2.83 -7.72
CA LEU A 36 -21.62 1.74 -8.68
C LEU A 36 -20.79 0.58 -8.13
N PRO A 37 -19.62 0.77 -7.48
CA PRO A 37 -18.92 -0.36 -6.87
C PRO A 37 -19.77 -1.14 -5.86
N GLN A 38 -20.64 -0.47 -5.11
CA GLN A 38 -21.52 -1.11 -4.13
C GLN A 38 -22.63 -1.95 -4.79
N THR A 39 -23.18 -1.48 -5.91
CA THR A 39 -24.20 -2.25 -6.66
C THR A 39 -23.62 -3.53 -7.27
N PHE A 40 -22.35 -3.53 -7.66
CA PHE A 40 -21.64 -4.74 -8.14
C PHE A 40 -21.10 -5.63 -7.01
N GLY A 41 -20.66 -5.03 -5.90
CA GLY A 41 -19.84 -5.73 -4.90
C GLY A 41 -20.60 -6.31 -3.72
N VAL A 42 -21.52 -5.53 -3.11
CA VAL A 42 -22.10 -5.87 -1.80
C VAL A 42 -22.82 -7.20 -1.81
N MET A 43 -23.68 -7.45 -2.82
CA MET A 43 -24.44 -8.71 -2.92
C MET A 43 -23.53 -9.91 -3.17
N ASN A 44 -22.53 -9.79 -4.06
CA ASN A 44 -21.62 -10.88 -4.34
C ASN A 44 -20.79 -11.29 -3.10
N ILE A 45 -20.35 -10.30 -2.30
CA ILE A 45 -19.65 -10.55 -1.02
C ILE A 45 -20.60 -11.20 -0.01
N TRP A 46 -21.84 -10.74 0.08
CA TRP A 46 -22.86 -11.32 0.94
C TRP A 46 -23.15 -12.78 0.59
N GLU A 47 -23.23 -13.09 -0.71
CA GLU A 47 -23.42 -14.44 -1.26
C GLU A 47 -22.16 -15.32 -1.18
N ARG A 48 -21.10 -14.86 -0.52
CA ARG A 48 -19.82 -15.59 -0.34
C ARG A 48 -19.10 -15.93 -1.64
N LYS A 49 -19.17 -15.07 -2.64
CA LYS A 49 -18.47 -15.22 -3.91
C LYS A 49 -17.14 -14.45 -3.89
N ASN A 50 -16.07 -15.05 -4.44
CA ASN A 50 -14.83 -14.31 -4.67
C ASN A 50 -15.07 -13.23 -5.72
N ILE A 51 -14.57 -12.02 -5.45
CA ILE A 51 -14.79 -10.88 -6.34
C ILE A 51 -13.56 -9.99 -6.44
N LEU A 52 -13.27 -9.53 -7.66
CA LEU A 52 -12.32 -8.46 -7.95
C LEU A 52 -13.11 -7.22 -8.36
N ILE A 53 -13.00 -6.12 -7.61
CA ILE A 53 -13.62 -4.83 -7.93
C ILE A 53 -12.55 -3.89 -8.44
N SER A 54 -12.60 -3.58 -9.73
CA SER A 54 -11.77 -2.57 -10.39
C SER A 54 -12.60 -1.31 -10.59
N ALA A 55 -12.16 -0.20 -9.99
CA ALA A 55 -12.85 1.08 -10.11
C ALA A 55 -11.85 2.24 -9.85
N PRO A 56 -12.09 3.45 -10.38
CA PRO A 56 -11.23 4.60 -10.14
C PRO A 56 -11.03 4.91 -8.65
N THR A 57 -9.95 5.63 -8.32
CA THR A 57 -9.70 6.10 -6.94
C THR A 57 -10.84 7.03 -6.47
N GLY A 58 -11.16 6.98 -5.17
CA GLY A 58 -12.27 7.75 -4.60
C GLY A 58 -13.67 7.20 -4.86
N SER A 59 -13.81 6.00 -5.45
CA SER A 59 -15.09 5.37 -5.82
C SER A 59 -15.72 4.49 -4.74
N THR A 60 -15.37 4.65 -3.47
CA THR A 60 -15.94 3.90 -2.33
C THR A 60 -15.69 2.37 -2.32
N LYS A 61 -14.67 1.87 -3.04
CA LYS A 61 -14.34 0.43 -3.10
C LYS A 61 -14.15 -0.21 -1.72
N THR A 62 -13.34 0.44 -0.88
CA THR A 62 -13.02 -0.06 0.47
C THR A 62 -14.28 -0.15 1.33
N LEU A 63 -15.15 0.86 1.27
CA LEU A 63 -16.45 0.82 1.95
C LEU A 63 -17.35 -0.29 1.39
N THR A 64 -17.31 -0.59 0.09
CA THR A 64 -18.08 -1.68 -0.52
C THR A 64 -17.77 -3.02 0.15
N ALA A 65 -16.48 -3.32 0.32
CA ALA A 65 -16.06 -4.56 0.99
C ALA A 65 -16.47 -4.56 2.47
N PHE A 66 -16.23 -3.46 3.19
CA PHE A 66 -16.58 -3.39 4.60
C PHE A 66 -18.08 -3.35 4.87
N LEU A 67 -18.90 -2.75 4.01
CA LEU A 67 -20.35 -2.67 4.22
C LEU A 67 -20.98 -4.07 4.37
N ALA A 68 -20.66 -5.01 3.50
CA ALA A 68 -21.14 -6.38 3.59
C ALA A 68 -20.66 -7.10 4.86
N ILE A 69 -19.38 -6.89 5.23
CA ILE A 69 -18.77 -7.52 6.41
C ILE A 69 -19.30 -6.90 7.70
N ILE A 70 -19.41 -5.57 7.79
CA ILE A 70 -20.01 -4.86 8.93
C ILE A 70 -21.44 -5.35 9.13
N ASN A 71 -22.23 -5.40 8.06
CA ASN A 71 -23.61 -5.89 8.10
C ASN A 71 -23.69 -7.30 8.69
N TYR A 72 -22.86 -8.22 8.21
CA TYR A 72 -22.80 -9.58 8.74
C TYR A 72 -22.42 -9.62 10.21
N LEU A 73 -21.38 -8.89 10.61
CA LEU A 73 -20.90 -8.89 12.00
C LEU A 73 -21.89 -8.19 12.96
N VAL A 74 -22.64 -7.17 12.50
CA VAL A 74 -23.69 -6.53 13.29
C VAL A 74 -24.84 -7.49 13.55
N MET A 75 -25.24 -8.30 12.56
CA MET A 75 -26.26 -9.35 12.76
C MET A 75 -25.84 -10.39 13.80
N LEU A 76 -24.56 -10.80 13.79
CA LEU A 76 -24.01 -11.70 14.82
C LEU A 76 -23.93 -11.02 16.18
N ALA A 77 -23.53 -9.73 16.21
CA ALA A 77 -23.37 -8.95 17.43
C ALA A 77 -24.71 -8.74 18.18
N GLU A 78 -25.80 -8.50 17.45
CA GLU A 78 -27.14 -8.38 18.05
C GLU A 78 -27.60 -9.69 18.70
N LYS A 79 -27.30 -10.83 18.05
CA LYS A 79 -27.62 -12.18 18.56
C LYS A 79 -26.65 -12.67 19.64
N ASN A 80 -25.63 -11.86 20.01
CA ASN A 80 -24.55 -12.24 20.91
C ASN A 80 -23.77 -13.51 20.46
N GLN A 81 -23.57 -13.65 19.14
CA GLN A 81 -22.92 -14.81 18.50
C GLN A 81 -21.50 -14.55 18.02
N LEU A 82 -20.90 -13.40 18.36
CA LEU A 82 -19.49 -13.14 18.05
C LEU A 82 -18.57 -13.96 18.94
N GLU A 83 -17.77 -14.81 18.32
CA GLU A 83 -16.76 -15.66 18.98
C GLU A 83 -15.39 -14.99 19.04
N ASP A 84 -14.46 -15.49 19.86
CA ASP A 84 -13.09 -14.99 19.95
C ASP A 84 -12.20 -15.53 18.82
N ARG A 85 -12.53 -15.16 17.57
CA ARG A 85 -11.83 -15.53 16.34
C ARG A 85 -11.74 -14.37 15.37
N ILE A 86 -10.96 -14.52 14.31
CA ILE A 86 -10.88 -13.56 13.20
C ILE A 86 -11.88 -13.99 12.13
N TYR A 87 -12.85 -13.12 11.84
CA TYR A 87 -13.85 -13.29 10.77
C TYR A 87 -13.36 -12.73 9.44
N ALA A 88 -12.66 -11.60 9.49
CA ALA A 88 -12.15 -10.93 8.30
C ALA A 88 -10.70 -10.51 8.46
N VAL A 89 -9.91 -10.74 7.41
CA VAL A 89 -8.57 -10.20 7.24
C VAL A 89 -8.61 -9.14 6.14
N TYR A 90 -8.10 -7.96 6.44
CA TYR A 90 -7.83 -6.92 5.44
C TYR A 90 -6.33 -6.74 5.30
N THR A 91 -5.82 -6.86 4.09
CA THR A 91 -4.40 -6.65 3.79
C THR A 91 -4.21 -5.65 2.66
N SER A 92 -3.24 -4.75 2.84
CA SER A 92 -2.85 -3.76 1.84
C SER A 92 -1.34 -3.55 1.89
N PRO A 93 -0.69 -3.23 0.76
CA PRO A 93 0.75 -2.97 0.71
C PRO A 93 1.18 -1.69 1.45
N LEU A 94 0.24 -0.82 1.82
CA LEU A 94 0.52 0.50 2.37
C LEU A 94 0.58 0.51 3.90
N LYS A 95 1.55 1.28 4.46
CA LYS A 95 1.60 1.58 5.90
C LYS A 95 0.60 2.67 6.30
N ALA A 96 0.16 3.50 5.36
CA ALA A 96 -0.78 4.62 5.58
C ALA A 96 -2.26 4.18 5.73
N LEU A 97 -2.49 2.94 6.17
CA LEU A 97 -3.81 2.31 6.38
C LEU A 97 -4.70 3.03 7.41
N SER A 98 -4.14 3.92 8.24
CA SER A 98 -4.83 4.42 9.43
C SER A 98 -6.07 5.26 9.10
N ASN A 99 -5.98 6.19 8.15
CA ASN A 99 -7.08 7.11 7.84
C ASN A 99 -8.19 6.45 7.01
N ASP A 100 -7.81 5.66 6.00
CA ASP A 100 -8.80 4.96 5.17
C ASP A 100 -9.58 3.91 5.98
N ILE A 101 -8.89 3.16 6.83
CA ILE A 101 -9.52 2.20 7.76
C ILE A 101 -10.37 2.92 8.81
N HIS A 102 -9.93 4.07 9.32
CA HIS A 102 -10.73 4.85 10.24
C HIS A 102 -12.07 5.25 9.59
N LYS A 103 -12.02 5.84 8.41
CA LYS A 103 -13.18 6.35 7.67
C LYS A 103 -14.13 5.25 7.18
N ASN A 104 -13.59 4.14 6.67
CA ASN A 104 -14.41 3.08 6.04
C ASN A 104 -14.76 1.92 6.98
N LEU A 105 -14.18 1.85 8.19
CA LEU A 105 -14.44 0.76 9.14
C LEU A 105 -14.72 1.27 10.57
N ILE A 106 -13.83 2.09 11.15
CA ILE A 106 -13.93 2.45 12.57
C ILE A 106 -15.09 3.42 12.79
N GLU A 107 -15.13 4.53 12.07
CA GLU A 107 -16.18 5.54 12.16
C GLU A 107 -17.59 4.95 11.89
N PRO A 108 -17.80 4.15 10.82
CA PRO A 108 -19.06 3.44 10.60
C PRO A 108 -19.50 2.58 11.81
N LEU A 109 -18.58 1.80 12.38
CA LEU A 109 -18.88 0.98 13.54
C LEU A 109 -19.27 1.82 14.77
N GLU A 110 -18.55 2.91 15.04
CA GLU A 110 -18.84 3.81 16.17
C GLU A 110 -20.22 4.47 16.00
N GLU A 111 -20.56 4.90 14.80
CA GLU A 111 -21.86 5.51 14.50
C GLU A 111 -23.00 4.50 14.61
N ILE A 112 -22.79 3.26 14.13
CA ILE A 112 -23.78 2.18 14.29
C ILE A 112 -24.00 1.85 15.79
N TYR A 113 -22.95 1.86 16.61
CA TYR A 113 -23.09 1.68 18.06
C TYR A 113 -23.89 2.82 18.70
N ARG A 114 -23.64 4.08 18.33
CA ARG A 114 -24.43 5.21 18.81
C ARG A 114 -25.93 5.08 18.45
N LEU A 115 -26.23 4.65 17.21
CA LEU A 115 -27.60 4.36 16.79
C LEU A 115 -28.24 3.22 17.59
N ALA A 116 -27.49 2.17 17.89
CA ALA A 116 -27.94 1.05 18.69
C ALA A 116 -28.27 1.49 20.14
N GLU A 117 -27.42 2.30 20.74
CA GLU A 117 -27.64 2.87 22.08
C GLU A 117 -28.90 3.75 22.12
N LEU A 118 -29.10 4.63 21.12
CA LEU A 118 -30.30 5.47 21.00
C LEU A 118 -31.57 4.65 20.89
N LYS A 119 -31.51 3.45 20.30
CA LYS A 119 -32.63 2.54 20.14
C LYS A 119 -32.75 1.47 21.24
N ASN A 120 -31.90 1.53 22.27
CA ASN A 120 -31.79 0.53 23.33
C ASN A 120 -31.56 -0.89 22.81
N ILE A 121 -30.84 -1.03 21.67
CA ILE A 121 -30.42 -2.31 21.10
C ILE A 121 -29.05 -2.67 21.65
N LYS A 122 -28.91 -3.85 22.29
CA LYS A 122 -27.62 -4.32 22.78
C LYS A 122 -26.84 -4.98 21.64
N LEU A 123 -25.66 -4.43 21.34
CA LEU A 123 -24.71 -5.03 20.39
C LEU A 123 -23.46 -5.50 21.11
N GLN A 124 -23.06 -6.74 20.84
CA GLN A 124 -21.74 -7.25 21.23
C GLN A 124 -20.64 -6.45 20.51
N LYS A 125 -19.56 -6.07 21.22
CA LYS A 125 -18.50 -5.23 20.63
C LYS A 125 -17.71 -5.96 19.56
N ILE A 126 -17.77 -5.47 18.32
CA ILE A 126 -16.91 -5.90 17.20
C ILE A 126 -15.51 -5.30 17.43
N ARG A 127 -14.50 -6.15 17.51
CA ARG A 127 -13.13 -5.77 17.79
C ARG A 127 -12.35 -5.66 16.48
N VAL A 128 -11.73 -4.52 16.25
CA VAL A 128 -10.81 -4.29 15.14
C VAL A 128 -9.38 -4.27 15.69
N GLY A 129 -8.48 -4.98 15.04
CA GLY A 129 -7.05 -5.03 15.41
C GLY A 129 -6.15 -4.64 14.25
N LEU A 130 -5.25 -3.68 14.48
CA LEU A 130 -4.24 -3.26 13.53
C LEU A 130 -2.91 -3.96 13.82
N ARG A 131 -2.42 -4.75 12.86
CA ARG A 131 -1.17 -5.51 12.99
C ARG A 131 -0.24 -5.23 11.81
N THR A 132 0.65 -4.27 12.00
CA THR A 132 1.67 -3.84 11.04
C THR A 132 3.06 -3.88 11.68
N GLY A 133 4.10 -3.49 10.96
CA GLY A 133 5.45 -3.31 11.51
C GLY A 133 5.46 -2.33 12.69
N ASP A 134 4.64 -1.28 12.62
CA ASP A 134 4.60 -0.17 13.58
C ASP A 134 3.74 -0.46 14.83
N THR A 135 3.03 -1.61 14.87
CA THR A 135 2.20 -1.99 16.02
C THR A 135 3.06 -2.27 17.25
N THR A 136 2.75 -1.62 18.37
CA THR A 136 3.51 -1.73 19.62
C THR A 136 3.46 -3.14 20.21
N ILE A 137 4.43 -3.47 21.08
CA ILE A 137 4.48 -4.77 21.79
C ILE A 137 3.23 -4.97 22.64
N ALA A 138 2.74 -3.92 23.29
CA ALA A 138 1.55 -3.97 24.15
C ALA A 138 0.28 -4.30 23.34
N GLU A 139 0.08 -3.66 22.20
CA GLU A 139 -1.04 -3.94 21.28
C GLU A 139 -0.96 -5.35 20.72
N ARG A 140 0.25 -5.82 20.35
CA ARG A 140 0.48 -7.19 19.92
C ARG A 140 0.09 -8.21 20.98
N ALA A 141 0.47 -7.95 22.23
CA ALA A 141 0.12 -8.79 23.37
C ALA A 141 -1.39 -8.82 23.64
N LYS A 142 -2.07 -7.66 23.50
CA LYS A 142 -3.54 -7.56 23.64
C LYS A 142 -4.27 -8.40 22.60
N MET A 143 -3.88 -8.29 21.31
CA MET A 143 -4.46 -9.11 20.23
C MET A 143 -4.16 -10.60 20.40
N ALA A 144 -3.00 -10.95 20.96
CA ALA A 144 -2.68 -12.34 21.26
C ALA A 144 -3.50 -12.91 22.43
N LYS A 145 -3.98 -12.07 23.36
CA LYS A 145 -4.87 -12.51 24.47
C LYS A 145 -6.30 -12.69 23.99
N LYS A 146 -6.80 -11.75 23.17
CA LYS A 146 -8.17 -11.74 22.66
C LYS A 146 -8.16 -11.39 21.18
N ALA A 147 -8.65 -12.31 20.34
CA ALA A 147 -8.66 -12.13 18.88
C ALA A 147 -9.47 -10.89 18.47
N PRO A 148 -8.98 -10.07 17.52
CA PRO A 148 -9.84 -9.12 16.83
C PRO A 148 -10.80 -9.89 15.90
N HIS A 149 -12.02 -9.38 15.70
CA HIS A 149 -12.96 -9.94 14.74
C HIS A 149 -12.59 -9.53 13.30
N ILE A 150 -12.04 -8.32 13.15
CA ILE A 150 -11.47 -7.83 11.89
C ILE A 150 -9.99 -7.53 12.14
N LEU A 151 -9.12 -8.21 11.40
CA LEU A 151 -7.67 -8.00 11.43
C LEU A 151 -7.23 -7.17 10.23
N VAL A 152 -6.71 -5.99 10.48
CA VAL A 152 -6.08 -5.12 9.48
C VAL A 152 -4.56 -5.32 9.53
N THR A 153 -3.94 -5.67 8.39
CA THR A 153 -2.54 -6.08 8.37
C THR A 153 -1.84 -5.76 7.06
N THR A 154 -0.53 -6.01 6.99
CA THR A 154 0.27 -5.98 5.74
C THR A 154 0.63 -7.39 5.31
N PRO A 155 1.00 -7.62 4.03
CA PRO A 155 1.41 -8.94 3.54
C PRO A 155 2.46 -9.64 4.41
N GLU A 156 3.48 -8.89 4.83
CA GLU A 156 4.58 -9.39 5.65
C GLU A 156 4.10 -9.79 7.06
N SER A 157 3.26 -8.93 7.65
CA SER A 157 2.70 -9.19 8.98
C SER A 157 1.75 -10.39 8.97
N LEU A 158 0.96 -10.58 7.92
CA LEU A 158 0.09 -11.76 7.77
C LEU A 158 0.93 -13.04 7.70
N ALA A 159 2.01 -13.05 6.92
CA ALA A 159 2.91 -14.20 6.84
C ALA A 159 3.57 -14.53 8.20
N ILE A 160 3.90 -13.52 9.02
CA ILE A 160 4.38 -13.71 10.40
C ILE A 160 3.30 -14.40 11.25
N LEU A 161 2.06 -13.92 11.18
CA LEU A 161 0.97 -14.46 11.98
C LEU A 161 0.73 -15.94 11.65
N LEU A 162 0.87 -16.33 10.39
CA LEU A 162 0.79 -17.71 9.91
C LEU A 162 1.96 -18.62 10.36
N THR A 163 2.97 -18.08 11.03
CA THR A 163 4.01 -18.89 11.73
C THR A 163 3.71 -19.08 13.21
N THR A 164 2.63 -18.50 13.72
CA THR A 164 2.31 -18.47 15.14
C THR A 164 1.08 -19.34 15.42
N LYS A 165 1.25 -20.45 16.14
CA LYS A 165 0.17 -21.41 16.41
C LYS A 165 -1.13 -20.75 16.88
N LYS A 166 -1.04 -19.85 17.86
CA LYS A 166 -2.21 -19.14 18.40
C LYS A 166 -2.96 -18.29 17.37
N PHE A 167 -2.24 -17.58 16.50
CA PHE A 167 -2.90 -16.80 15.45
C PHE A 167 -3.44 -17.66 14.32
N VAL A 168 -2.78 -18.77 14.00
CA VAL A 168 -3.33 -19.77 13.08
C VAL A 168 -4.65 -20.32 13.63
N ASP A 169 -4.74 -20.60 14.94
CA ASP A 169 -6.00 -21.03 15.56
C ASP A 169 -7.11 -19.97 15.42
N TYR A 170 -6.79 -18.68 15.53
CA TYR A 170 -7.75 -17.59 15.29
C TYR A 170 -8.15 -17.43 13.81
N LEU A 171 -7.26 -17.81 12.88
CA LEU A 171 -7.48 -17.71 11.44
C LEU A 171 -8.18 -18.95 10.84
N LYS A 172 -8.27 -20.09 11.59
CA LYS A 172 -8.90 -21.32 11.10
C LYS A 172 -10.32 -21.15 10.57
N ALA A 173 -11.05 -20.19 11.12
CA ALA A 173 -12.43 -19.93 10.75
C ALA A 173 -12.61 -18.52 10.15
N VAL A 174 -11.58 -17.99 9.49
CA VAL A 174 -11.67 -16.74 8.74
C VAL A 174 -12.61 -16.93 7.54
N GLU A 175 -13.52 -15.98 7.38
CA GLU A 175 -14.56 -16.05 6.33
C GLU A 175 -14.30 -15.10 5.17
N PHE A 176 -13.58 -14.00 5.41
CA PHE A 176 -13.30 -12.98 4.39
C PHE A 176 -11.82 -12.60 4.38
N CYS A 177 -11.27 -12.43 3.19
CA CYS A 177 -9.94 -11.88 2.99
C CYS A 177 -9.99 -10.76 1.95
N ILE A 178 -9.88 -9.51 2.42
CA ILE A 178 -9.80 -8.33 1.54
C ILE A 178 -8.32 -8.10 1.20
N VAL A 179 -8.05 -8.00 -0.10
CA VAL A 179 -6.75 -7.55 -0.64
C VAL A 179 -6.98 -6.22 -1.32
N ASP A 180 -6.57 -5.14 -0.67
CA ASP A 180 -6.75 -3.80 -1.19
C ASP A 180 -5.50 -3.29 -1.90
N GLU A 181 -5.68 -2.32 -2.81
CA GLU A 181 -4.64 -1.73 -3.63
C GLU A 181 -3.79 -2.78 -4.40
N ILE A 182 -4.46 -3.78 -4.99
CA ILE A 182 -3.78 -4.90 -5.69
C ILE A 182 -2.84 -4.39 -6.78
N HIS A 183 -3.17 -3.29 -7.44
CA HIS A 183 -2.35 -2.68 -8.48
C HIS A 183 -0.96 -2.22 -7.99
N ALA A 184 -0.78 -2.02 -6.68
CA ALA A 184 0.51 -1.70 -6.06
C ALA A 184 1.32 -2.95 -5.67
N LEU A 185 0.86 -4.14 -6.04
CA LEU A 185 1.46 -5.44 -5.76
C LEU A 185 2.13 -6.08 -6.98
N ASP A 186 2.43 -5.29 -8.01
CA ASP A 186 3.13 -5.68 -9.24
C ASP A 186 4.67 -5.87 -9.06
N ASN A 187 5.08 -6.26 -7.86
CA ASN A 187 6.47 -6.38 -7.44
C ASN A 187 6.67 -7.62 -6.54
N LYS A 188 7.86 -7.80 -5.98
CA LYS A 188 8.18 -8.95 -5.10
C LYS A 188 7.29 -9.03 -3.85
N ARG A 189 6.70 -7.92 -3.37
CA ARG A 189 5.74 -7.96 -2.26
C ARG A 189 4.43 -8.64 -2.67
N GLY A 190 4.00 -8.46 -3.93
CA GLY A 190 2.87 -9.21 -4.48
C GLY A 190 3.19 -10.70 -4.61
N VAL A 191 4.40 -11.04 -5.09
CA VAL A 191 4.85 -12.44 -5.11
C VAL A 191 4.80 -13.05 -3.70
N TYR A 192 5.24 -12.31 -2.70
CA TYR A 192 5.20 -12.70 -1.30
C TYR A 192 3.77 -12.93 -0.81
N LEU A 193 2.84 -12.00 -1.15
CA LEU A 193 1.43 -12.13 -0.79
C LEU A 193 0.76 -13.32 -1.50
N SER A 194 1.10 -13.58 -2.75
CA SER A 194 0.52 -14.69 -3.54
C SER A 194 0.64 -16.04 -2.82
N ILE A 195 1.83 -16.37 -2.27
CA ILE A 195 2.00 -17.58 -1.43
C ILE A 195 1.31 -17.42 -0.07
N THR A 196 1.35 -16.22 0.52
CA THR A 196 0.73 -15.98 1.83
C THR A 196 -0.79 -16.23 1.80
N LEU A 197 -1.45 -15.93 0.68
CA LEU A 197 -2.86 -16.24 0.47
C LEU A 197 -3.13 -17.75 0.40
N GLU A 198 -2.23 -18.53 -0.22
CA GLU A 198 -2.34 -20.00 -0.21
C GLU A 198 -2.09 -20.59 1.19
N ARG A 199 -1.14 -20.03 1.93
CA ARG A 199 -0.91 -20.39 3.34
C ARG A 199 -2.12 -20.08 4.22
N LEU A 200 -2.85 -18.99 3.93
CA LEU A 200 -4.09 -18.65 4.63
C LEU A 200 -5.19 -19.66 4.29
N ASN A 201 -5.32 -20.08 3.02
CA ASN A 201 -6.25 -21.12 2.60
C ASN A 201 -5.97 -22.44 3.32
N GLU A 202 -4.70 -22.87 3.36
CA GLU A 202 -4.25 -24.10 4.06
C GLU A 202 -4.50 -24.03 5.57
N ALA A 203 -4.36 -22.87 6.19
CA ALA A 203 -4.62 -22.68 7.62
C ALA A 203 -6.11 -22.67 7.97
N SER A 204 -7.00 -22.43 7.00
CA SER A 204 -8.44 -22.25 7.18
C SER A 204 -9.20 -23.56 6.93
N VAL A 205 -10.20 -23.84 7.77
CA VAL A 205 -11.09 -25.01 7.59
C VAL A 205 -11.95 -24.86 6.33
N ILE A 206 -12.42 -23.63 6.07
CA ILE A 206 -13.13 -23.24 4.86
C ILE A 206 -12.34 -22.08 4.26
N TRP A 207 -12.09 -22.12 2.97
CA TRP A 207 -11.36 -21.06 2.31
C TRP A 207 -12.12 -19.73 2.41
N PRO A 208 -11.43 -18.66 2.85
CA PRO A 208 -12.08 -17.37 2.98
C PRO A 208 -12.43 -16.80 1.60
N VAL A 209 -13.56 -16.13 1.54
CA VAL A 209 -13.96 -15.34 0.36
C VAL A 209 -12.91 -14.29 0.09
N LYS A 210 -12.33 -14.30 -1.11
CA LYS A 210 -11.33 -13.33 -1.54
C LYS A 210 -12.01 -12.12 -2.18
N ILE A 211 -11.74 -10.95 -1.63
CA ILE A 211 -12.26 -9.68 -2.11
C ILE A 211 -11.07 -8.83 -2.54
N GLY A 212 -10.91 -8.67 -3.84
CA GLY A 212 -9.85 -7.84 -4.41
C GLY A 212 -10.36 -6.44 -4.73
N LEU A 213 -9.64 -5.42 -4.28
CA LEU A 213 -9.92 -4.03 -4.58
C LEU A 213 -8.75 -3.44 -5.34
N SER A 214 -9.03 -2.82 -6.47
CA SER A 214 -8.00 -2.23 -7.33
C SER A 214 -8.46 -0.90 -7.91
N ALA A 215 -7.50 -0.01 -8.17
CA ALA A 215 -7.71 1.05 -9.15
C ALA A 215 -7.88 0.41 -10.54
N THR A 216 -8.21 1.22 -11.53
CA THR A 216 -8.30 0.76 -12.92
C THR A 216 -6.97 0.17 -13.39
N ILE A 217 -6.97 -1.11 -13.79
CA ILE A 217 -5.80 -1.95 -14.09
C ILE A 217 -6.16 -2.95 -15.18
N ALA A 218 -5.19 -3.42 -15.95
CA ALA A 218 -5.39 -4.43 -16.99
C ALA A 218 -4.17 -5.40 -17.02
N PRO A 219 -4.36 -6.66 -17.46
CA PRO A 219 -5.64 -7.34 -17.69
C PRO A 219 -6.27 -7.84 -16.37
N LEU A 220 -7.58 -7.67 -16.21
CA LEU A 220 -8.28 -8.01 -14.97
C LEU A 220 -8.27 -9.51 -14.67
N GLU A 221 -8.23 -10.36 -15.69
CA GLU A 221 -8.19 -11.82 -15.55
C GLU A 221 -6.91 -12.28 -14.85
N GLU A 222 -5.77 -11.63 -15.12
CA GLU A 222 -4.51 -11.96 -14.47
C GLU A 222 -4.52 -11.53 -13.00
N VAL A 223 -5.12 -10.38 -12.72
CA VAL A 223 -5.32 -9.88 -11.34
C VAL A 223 -6.28 -10.78 -10.56
N ALA A 224 -7.34 -11.26 -11.20
CA ALA A 224 -8.29 -12.19 -10.61
C ALA A 224 -7.62 -13.53 -10.25
N LYS A 225 -6.79 -14.09 -11.16
CA LYS A 225 -5.98 -15.29 -10.87
C LYS A 225 -4.96 -15.06 -9.77
N PHE A 226 -4.34 -13.87 -9.72
CA PHE A 226 -3.45 -13.50 -8.61
C PHE A 226 -4.17 -13.54 -7.27
N LEU A 227 -5.41 -13.01 -7.22
CA LEU A 227 -6.22 -12.94 -6.01
C LEU A 227 -6.60 -14.32 -5.46
N VAL A 228 -7.13 -15.17 -6.32
CA VAL A 228 -7.70 -16.47 -5.88
C VAL A 228 -6.75 -17.64 -6.08
N GLY A 229 -5.66 -17.49 -6.85
CA GLY A 229 -4.76 -18.56 -7.28
C GLY A 229 -5.30 -19.29 -8.51
N ILE A 230 -4.67 -20.42 -8.89
CA ILE A 230 -4.89 -21.08 -10.18
C ILE A 230 -5.46 -22.51 -10.08
N ALA A 231 -5.81 -22.98 -8.91
CA ALA A 231 -6.41 -24.31 -8.76
C ALA A 231 -7.75 -24.42 -9.52
N ASP A 232 -8.07 -25.61 -10.01
CA ASP A 232 -9.20 -25.84 -10.93
C ASP A 232 -10.59 -25.62 -10.30
N ASP A 233 -10.70 -25.65 -9.00
CA ASP A 233 -11.94 -25.49 -8.24
C ASP A 233 -12.22 -24.02 -7.85
N ARG A 234 -11.44 -23.08 -8.33
CA ARG A 234 -11.58 -21.66 -7.97
C ARG A 234 -12.40 -20.89 -8.98
N GLU A 235 -13.29 -20.08 -8.43
CA GLU A 235 -14.17 -19.18 -9.17
C GLU A 235 -13.98 -17.76 -8.66
N VAL A 236 -14.04 -16.77 -9.55
CA VAL A 236 -13.95 -15.35 -9.21
C VAL A 236 -14.80 -14.52 -10.16
N ILE A 237 -15.47 -13.53 -9.60
CA ILE A 237 -16.27 -12.56 -10.35
C ILE A 237 -15.46 -11.29 -10.52
N ILE A 238 -15.47 -10.71 -11.72
CA ILE A 238 -14.83 -9.43 -12.02
C ILE A 238 -15.91 -8.35 -12.15
N ALA A 239 -15.83 -7.33 -11.32
CA ALA A 239 -16.59 -6.10 -11.43
C ALA A 239 -15.69 -5.00 -12.02
N ASP A 240 -15.72 -4.83 -13.34
CA ASP A 240 -15.04 -3.73 -14.03
C ASP A 240 -15.96 -2.49 -14.04
N VAL A 241 -15.82 -1.68 -12.98
CA VAL A 241 -16.68 -0.52 -12.77
C VAL A 241 -16.12 0.68 -13.53
N LYS A 242 -16.60 0.86 -14.75
CA LYS A 242 -16.23 2.00 -15.61
C LYS A 242 -16.95 3.25 -15.14
N MET A 243 -16.19 4.19 -14.63
CA MET A 243 -16.68 5.51 -14.23
C MET A 243 -15.96 6.58 -15.00
N GLU A 244 -16.69 7.54 -15.57
CA GLU A 244 -16.11 8.62 -16.36
C GLU A 244 -15.90 9.85 -15.49
N LYS A 245 -14.64 10.17 -15.20
CA LYS A 245 -14.25 11.46 -14.63
C LYS A 245 -13.71 12.34 -15.77
N LYS A 246 -14.20 13.56 -15.88
CA LYS A 246 -13.64 14.53 -16.83
C LYS A 246 -12.23 14.88 -16.41
N VAL A 247 -11.31 14.90 -17.37
CA VAL A 247 -9.90 15.22 -17.14
C VAL A 247 -9.47 16.41 -18.01
N ASP A 248 -8.73 17.33 -17.41
CA ASP A 248 -8.04 18.43 -18.11
C ASP A 248 -6.54 18.24 -17.92
N ILE A 249 -5.87 17.72 -18.95
CA ILE A 249 -4.46 17.36 -18.90
C ILE A 249 -3.71 18.16 -19.96
N LYS A 250 -2.59 18.79 -19.55
CA LYS A 250 -1.70 19.50 -20.46
C LYS A 250 -0.25 19.10 -20.20
N VAL A 251 0.52 18.95 -21.28
CA VAL A 251 1.97 18.82 -21.23
C VAL A 251 2.56 20.21 -21.49
N LEU A 252 3.38 20.70 -20.57
CA LEU A 252 3.96 22.02 -20.57
C LEU A 252 5.49 21.92 -20.55
N SER A 253 6.14 22.67 -21.41
CA SER A 253 7.60 22.84 -21.45
C SER A 253 7.98 24.26 -21.11
N VAL A 254 9.11 24.46 -20.46
CA VAL A 254 9.70 25.74 -20.18
C VAL A 254 10.80 26.07 -21.19
N GLY A 255 10.52 26.98 -22.08
CA GLY A 255 11.51 27.52 -23.02
C GLY A 255 12.02 26.50 -24.05
N ASN A 256 13.23 26.72 -24.54
CA ASN A 256 13.89 25.84 -25.47
C ASN A 256 14.60 24.71 -24.67
N LEU A 257 14.10 23.49 -24.77
CA LEU A 257 14.69 22.30 -24.13
C LEU A 257 16.15 22.00 -24.55
N ILE A 258 16.72 22.86 -25.40
CA ILE A 258 18.10 22.78 -25.91
C ILE A 258 19.04 23.70 -25.13
N ASP A 259 18.52 24.78 -24.54
CA ASP A 259 19.32 25.76 -23.81
C ASP A 259 19.27 25.51 -22.30
N GLU A 260 20.29 24.82 -21.76
CA GLU A 260 20.36 24.44 -20.33
C GLU A 260 20.54 25.62 -19.36
N GLY A 261 20.88 26.82 -19.85
CA GLY A 261 21.33 27.95 -19.01
C GLY A 261 20.28 28.60 -18.10
N ASN A 262 18.96 28.50 -18.40
CA ASN A 262 17.89 29.20 -17.67
C ASN A 262 16.68 28.29 -17.33
N LEU A 263 16.78 26.97 -17.54
CA LEU A 263 15.68 26.04 -17.34
C LEU A 263 15.14 26.05 -15.90
N GLY A 264 16.03 26.14 -14.91
CA GLY A 264 15.65 26.07 -13.49
C GLY A 264 14.73 27.24 -13.09
N THR A 265 15.15 28.47 -13.34
CA THR A 265 14.36 29.69 -12.98
C THR A 265 13.04 29.75 -13.74
N SER A 266 13.02 29.38 -15.02
CA SER A 266 11.80 29.35 -15.83
C SER A 266 10.81 28.28 -15.35
N LEU A 267 11.31 27.13 -14.90
CA LEU A 267 10.50 26.03 -14.35
C LEU A 267 9.78 26.45 -13.06
N TYR A 268 10.52 27.06 -12.11
CA TYR A 268 9.94 27.48 -10.84
C TYR A 268 8.97 28.66 -11.00
N ASN A 269 9.22 29.59 -11.95
CA ASN A 269 8.27 30.65 -12.32
C ASN A 269 6.97 30.07 -12.90
N LEU A 270 7.05 29.03 -13.75
CA LEU A 270 5.86 28.34 -14.27
C LEU A 270 5.11 27.62 -13.16
N MET A 271 5.81 26.93 -12.26
CA MET A 271 5.18 26.30 -11.10
C MET A 271 4.47 27.32 -10.22
N ASP A 272 5.12 28.45 -9.90
CA ASP A 272 4.53 29.52 -9.10
C ASP A 272 3.27 30.09 -9.74
N SER A 273 3.28 30.34 -11.04
CA SER A 273 2.09 30.82 -11.76
C SER A 273 0.93 29.81 -11.68
N LEU A 274 1.20 28.53 -11.92
CA LEU A 274 0.19 27.47 -11.82
C LEU A 274 -0.36 27.32 -10.39
N ILE A 275 0.49 27.41 -9.37
CA ILE A 275 0.09 27.36 -7.98
C ILE A 275 -0.80 28.55 -7.60
N LYS A 276 -0.48 29.76 -8.08
CA LYS A 276 -1.24 30.98 -7.79
C LYS A 276 -2.65 30.94 -8.36
N GLU A 277 -2.84 30.29 -9.51
CA GLU A 277 -4.14 30.13 -10.17
C GLU A 277 -5.06 29.13 -9.44
N HIS A 278 -4.54 28.34 -8.48
CA HIS A 278 -5.27 27.26 -7.84
C HIS A 278 -5.23 27.38 -6.30
N LYS A 279 -6.25 26.80 -5.64
CA LYS A 279 -6.36 26.85 -4.17
C LYS A 279 -5.39 25.90 -3.49
N THR A 280 -5.34 24.67 -3.96
CA THR A 280 -4.50 23.59 -3.39
C THR A 280 -3.81 22.84 -4.52
N THR A 281 -2.51 22.74 -4.47
CA THR A 281 -1.70 22.07 -5.51
C THR A 281 -0.90 20.92 -4.92
N LEU A 282 -0.98 19.75 -5.56
CA LEU A 282 -0.16 18.58 -5.25
C LEU A 282 0.88 18.39 -6.36
N ILE A 283 2.16 18.44 -6.02
CA ILE A 283 3.27 18.27 -6.97
C ILE A 283 3.89 16.91 -6.77
N PHE A 284 3.84 16.04 -7.77
CA PHE A 284 4.50 14.75 -7.78
C PHE A 284 5.88 14.84 -8.42
N THR A 285 6.87 14.29 -7.75
CA THR A 285 8.22 14.07 -8.26
C THR A 285 8.52 12.56 -8.28
N ASN A 286 9.59 12.15 -8.97
CA ASN A 286 9.94 10.73 -9.05
C ASN A 286 10.92 10.28 -7.95
N THR A 287 11.55 11.23 -7.23
CA THR A 287 12.53 10.93 -6.16
C THR A 287 12.32 11.79 -4.93
N ARG A 288 12.76 11.30 -3.77
CA ARG A 288 12.74 12.05 -2.50
C ARG A 288 13.60 13.30 -2.58
N SER A 289 14.77 13.19 -3.23
CA SER A 289 15.68 14.32 -3.45
C SER A 289 15.04 15.42 -4.29
N ALA A 290 14.30 15.06 -5.35
CA ALA A 290 13.57 16.03 -6.16
C ALA A 290 12.44 16.70 -5.35
N THR A 291 11.75 15.94 -4.48
CA THR A 291 10.74 16.50 -3.56
C THR A 291 11.32 17.61 -2.69
N GLU A 292 12.43 17.34 -2.01
CA GLU A 292 13.10 18.32 -1.14
C GLU A 292 13.66 19.50 -1.94
N ARG A 293 14.20 19.24 -3.12
CA ARG A 293 14.73 20.28 -4.01
C ARG A 293 13.66 21.26 -4.43
N VAL A 294 12.50 20.78 -4.88
CA VAL A 294 11.38 21.64 -5.31
C VAL A 294 10.90 22.51 -4.16
N VAL A 295 10.72 21.92 -2.96
CA VAL A 295 10.29 22.71 -1.79
C VAL A 295 11.33 23.77 -1.41
N ASN A 296 12.62 23.41 -1.41
CA ASN A 296 13.68 24.36 -1.06
C ASN A 296 13.74 25.54 -2.05
N HIS A 297 13.73 25.27 -3.36
CA HIS A 297 13.77 26.33 -4.38
C HIS A 297 12.55 27.23 -4.34
N LEU A 298 11.33 26.68 -4.22
CA LEU A 298 10.13 27.50 -4.10
C LEU A 298 10.20 28.44 -2.89
N LYS A 299 10.74 27.98 -1.74
CA LYS A 299 10.95 28.84 -0.57
C LYS A 299 12.04 29.87 -0.74
N GLU A 300 13.13 29.56 -1.44
CA GLU A 300 14.25 30.48 -1.68
C GLU A 300 13.91 31.55 -2.74
N ASP A 301 13.27 31.13 -3.85
CA ASP A 301 12.96 32.02 -4.96
C ASP A 301 11.73 32.92 -4.68
N PHE A 302 10.77 32.42 -3.85
CA PHE A 302 9.52 33.11 -3.51
C PHE A 302 9.26 33.13 -1.99
N PRO A 303 10.14 33.70 -1.17
CA PRO A 303 10.08 33.64 0.28
C PRO A 303 8.85 34.33 0.91
N THR A 304 8.21 35.25 0.20
CA THR A 304 6.97 35.91 0.64
C THR A 304 5.73 35.04 0.44
N GLU A 305 5.78 34.07 -0.48
CA GLU A 305 4.65 33.20 -0.85
C GLU A 305 4.71 31.84 -0.16
N TYR A 306 5.92 31.27 -0.04
CA TYR A 306 6.13 29.90 0.44
C TYR A 306 6.97 29.87 1.72
N GLY A 307 6.28 29.58 2.82
CA GLY A 307 6.86 29.32 4.13
C GLY A 307 6.46 27.93 4.65
N ASP A 308 6.88 27.59 5.86
CA ASP A 308 6.54 26.32 6.52
C ASP A 308 5.03 26.12 6.70
N ASP A 309 4.26 27.21 6.69
CA ASP A 309 2.80 27.16 6.85
C ASP A 309 2.05 26.95 5.53
N THR A 310 2.69 27.19 4.38
CA THR A 310 2.05 27.14 3.07
C THR A 310 2.51 25.99 2.18
N ILE A 311 3.75 25.52 2.33
CA ILE A 311 4.33 24.43 1.53
C ILE A 311 5.02 23.39 2.41
N ALA A 312 4.88 22.11 2.04
CA ALA A 312 5.55 20.99 2.73
C ALA A 312 6.02 19.91 1.75
N ALA A 313 7.10 19.20 2.15
CA ALA A 313 7.58 17.99 1.47
C ALA A 313 6.96 16.77 2.12
N HIS A 314 6.50 15.78 1.32
CA HIS A 314 5.96 14.52 1.84
C HIS A 314 6.58 13.31 1.13
N HIS A 315 7.31 12.48 1.86
CA HIS A 315 7.90 11.23 1.36
C HIS A 315 8.15 10.22 2.48
N SER A 316 8.44 8.97 2.11
CA SER A 316 8.57 7.82 3.02
C SER A 316 9.70 7.94 4.06
N SER A 317 10.70 8.79 3.82
CA SER A 317 11.83 9.00 4.74
C SER A 317 11.51 9.97 5.90
N LEU A 318 10.35 10.65 5.87
CA LEU A 318 9.90 11.47 7.00
C LEU A 318 9.37 10.60 8.14
N SER A 319 9.47 11.09 9.37
CA SER A 319 8.84 10.42 10.52
C SER A 319 7.33 10.30 10.34
N LYS A 320 6.73 9.33 11.03
CA LYS A 320 5.30 9.08 10.97
C LYS A 320 4.50 10.32 11.42
N GLU A 321 4.95 10.95 12.49
CA GLU A 321 4.33 12.12 13.08
C GLU A 321 4.33 13.30 12.10
N HIS A 322 5.47 13.56 11.43
CA HIS A 322 5.57 14.60 10.40
C HIS A 322 4.65 14.34 9.21
N ARG A 323 4.57 13.09 8.75
CA ARG A 323 3.67 12.76 7.64
C ARG A 323 2.21 12.99 7.99
N PHE A 324 1.78 12.57 9.19
CA PHE A 324 0.42 12.81 9.67
C PHE A 324 0.10 14.30 9.83
N ASP A 325 1.02 15.11 10.33
CA ASP A 325 0.82 16.56 10.42
C ASP A 325 0.59 17.18 9.05
N ILE A 326 1.41 16.79 8.04
CA ILE A 326 1.27 17.29 6.68
C ILE A 326 -0.05 16.83 6.05
N GLU A 327 -0.42 15.56 6.19
CA GLU A 327 -1.68 15.02 5.68
C GLU A 327 -2.88 15.74 6.30
N GLU A 328 -2.88 15.99 7.61
CA GLU A 328 -3.94 16.71 8.32
C GLU A 328 -4.02 18.19 7.89
N ARG A 329 -2.88 18.87 7.77
CA ARG A 329 -2.82 20.27 7.31
C ARG A 329 -3.25 20.40 5.86
N LEU A 330 -2.95 19.41 5.00
CA LEU A 330 -3.43 19.38 3.62
C LEU A 330 -4.94 19.18 3.59
N ARG A 331 -5.46 18.19 4.34
CA ARG A 331 -6.89 17.86 4.44
C ARG A 331 -7.72 19.04 4.94
N THR A 332 -7.20 19.80 5.89
CA THR A 332 -7.88 20.99 6.46
C THR A 332 -7.68 22.26 5.62
N GLY A 333 -6.98 22.17 4.48
CA GLY A 333 -6.76 23.33 3.58
C GLY A 333 -5.77 24.36 4.12
N LYS A 334 -4.98 24.03 5.15
CA LYS A 334 -3.95 24.90 5.72
C LYS A 334 -2.70 25.00 4.82
N LEU A 335 -2.38 23.91 4.09
CA LEU A 335 -1.30 23.91 3.11
C LEU A 335 -1.83 24.25 1.73
N LYS A 336 -1.16 25.19 1.05
CA LYS A 336 -1.44 25.53 -0.34
C LYS A 336 -0.77 24.57 -1.32
N VAL A 337 0.43 24.08 -0.95
CA VAL A 337 1.24 23.20 -1.78
C VAL A 337 1.80 22.05 -0.97
N VAL A 338 1.68 20.83 -1.49
CA VAL A 338 2.46 19.69 -1.01
C VAL A 338 3.24 19.10 -2.18
N VAL A 339 4.54 18.96 -2.00
CA VAL A 339 5.41 18.26 -2.95
C VAL A 339 5.66 16.87 -2.42
N CYS A 340 5.41 15.83 -3.21
CA CYS A 340 5.58 14.46 -2.77
C CYS A 340 6.25 13.59 -3.85
N SER A 341 6.84 12.49 -3.41
CA SER A 341 7.26 11.40 -4.30
C SER A 341 6.07 10.46 -4.56
N THR A 342 6.22 9.17 -4.37
CA THR A 342 5.14 8.18 -4.51
C THR A 342 4.23 8.06 -3.27
N SER A 343 4.54 8.77 -2.19
CA SER A 343 3.92 8.57 -0.88
C SER A 343 2.44 8.98 -0.79
N LEU A 344 1.99 9.92 -1.62
CA LEU A 344 0.59 10.36 -1.73
C LEU A 344 -0.08 9.88 -3.03
N GLU A 345 0.58 8.99 -3.77
CA GLU A 345 0.05 8.41 -5.01
C GLU A 345 -1.12 7.44 -4.74
N LEU A 346 -1.08 6.72 -3.62
CA LEU A 346 -2.02 5.65 -3.28
C LEU A 346 -2.99 6.07 -2.14
N GLY A 347 -4.23 5.62 -2.22
CA GLY A 347 -5.33 5.42 -1.28
C GLY A 347 -5.54 6.33 -0.06
N ILE A 348 -4.80 7.42 0.14
CA ILE A 348 -4.94 8.30 1.31
C ILE A 348 -5.96 9.40 1.01
N ASP A 349 -6.89 9.64 1.94
CA ASP A 349 -7.79 10.81 1.89
C ASP A 349 -7.03 12.06 2.35
N ILE A 350 -6.62 12.85 1.38
CA ILE A 350 -5.82 14.06 1.57
C ILE A 350 -6.62 15.37 1.43
N GLY A 351 -7.95 15.25 1.31
CA GLY A 351 -8.83 16.41 1.13
C GLY A 351 -8.89 16.92 -0.31
N TYR A 352 -9.32 18.16 -0.48
CA TYR A 352 -9.52 18.79 -1.79
C TYR A 352 -8.21 19.21 -2.44
N ILE A 353 -7.92 18.67 -3.61
CA ILE A 353 -6.80 19.06 -4.46
C ILE A 353 -7.36 19.65 -5.76
N ASP A 354 -7.06 20.92 -6.02
CA ASP A 354 -7.52 21.63 -7.22
C ASP A 354 -6.65 21.32 -8.44
N LEU A 355 -5.33 21.21 -8.25
CA LEU A 355 -4.37 20.93 -9.32
C LEU A 355 -3.37 19.85 -8.92
N VAL A 356 -3.10 18.92 -9.83
CA VAL A 356 -1.97 17.99 -9.76
C VAL A 356 -0.91 18.39 -10.78
N ILE A 357 0.31 18.59 -10.33
CA ILE A 357 1.49 18.79 -11.17
C ILE A 357 2.33 17.53 -11.12
N MET A 358 2.74 17.01 -12.27
CA MET A 358 3.69 15.91 -12.41
C MET A 358 4.98 16.46 -12.99
N LEU A 359 6.02 16.52 -12.16
CA LEU A 359 7.35 16.99 -12.57
C LEU A 359 8.09 15.80 -13.18
N SER A 360 8.39 15.87 -14.47
CA SER A 360 8.90 14.76 -15.28
C SER A 360 7.89 13.62 -15.49
N SER A 361 8.22 12.70 -16.36
CA SER A 361 7.37 11.56 -16.72
C SER A 361 7.10 10.62 -15.53
N PRO A 362 5.85 10.24 -15.24
CA PRO A 362 5.52 9.23 -14.23
C PRO A 362 5.85 7.80 -14.66
N LYS A 363 6.41 7.61 -15.85
CA LYS A 363 6.85 6.33 -16.43
C LYS A 363 5.74 5.29 -16.66
N SER A 364 4.46 5.66 -16.51
CA SER A 364 3.30 4.78 -16.71
C SER A 364 2.00 5.58 -16.78
N SER A 365 1.11 5.26 -17.72
CA SER A 365 -0.23 5.86 -17.83
C SER A 365 -1.11 5.49 -16.63
N ALA A 366 -0.99 4.28 -16.07
CA ALA A 366 -1.70 3.86 -14.86
C ALA A 366 -1.30 4.74 -13.66
N ARG A 367 0.00 4.98 -13.46
CA ARG A 367 0.51 5.85 -12.39
C ARG A 367 0.07 7.31 -12.60
N ALA A 368 0.11 7.80 -13.83
CA ALA A 368 -0.38 9.13 -14.17
C ALA A 368 -1.87 9.31 -13.81
N LEU A 369 -2.71 8.32 -14.13
CA LEU A 369 -4.13 8.31 -13.76
C LEU A 369 -4.34 8.26 -12.23
N GLN A 370 -3.54 7.51 -11.49
CA GLN A 370 -3.59 7.44 -10.03
C GLN A 370 -3.24 8.79 -9.40
N ARG A 371 -2.16 9.44 -9.87
CA ARG A 371 -1.75 10.79 -9.44
C ARG A 371 -2.83 11.81 -9.77
N LEU A 372 -3.34 11.81 -11.00
CA LEU A 372 -4.43 12.69 -11.43
C LEU A 372 -5.71 12.45 -10.64
N GLY A 373 -5.97 11.19 -10.25
CA GLY A 373 -7.10 10.80 -9.41
C GLY A 373 -7.14 11.48 -8.04
N ARG A 374 -6.04 12.10 -7.62
CA ARG A 374 -5.97 12.95 -6.41
C ARG A 374 -6.63 14.31 -6.62
N ALA A 375 -6.74 14.81 -7.87
CA ALA A 375 -7.42 16.06 -8.17
C ALA A 375 -8.94 15.87 -8.24
N GLY A 376 -9.68 16.86 -7.68
CA GLY A 376 -11.15 16.90 -7.65
C GLY A 376 -11.74 15.92 -6.63
N HIS A 377 -12.53 16.43 -5.70
CA HIS A 377 -13.11 15.64 -4.59
C HIS A 377 -14.39 14.91 -4.99
N HIS A 378 -15.18 15.52 -5.89
CA HIS A 378 -16.43 14.97 -6.34
C HIS A 378 -16.29 14.33 -7.72
N PHE A 379 -17.01 13.24 -7.92
CA PHE A 379 -16.98 12.49 -9.18
C PHE A 379 -17.32 13.35 -10.41
N HIS A 380 -18.11 14.40 -10.22
CA HIS A 380 -18.53 15.32 -11.30
C HIS A 380 -17.53 16.45 -11.59
N GLU A 381 -16.48 16.60 -10.78
CA GLU A 381 -15.48 17.64 -10.99
C GLU A 381 -14.43 17.21 -12.01
N THR A 382 -13.93 18.18 -12.79
CA THR A 382 -12.85 17.94 -13.74
C THR A 382 -11.51 17.84 -13.01
N ALA A 383 -10.83 16.71 -13.12
CA ALA A 383 -9.49 16.53 -12.57
C ALA A 383 -8.47 17.27 -13.44
N LYS A 384 -7.78 18.26 -12.87
CA LYS A 384 -6.77 19.05 -13.56
C LYS A 384 -5.38 18.50 -13.33
N GLY A 385 -4.66 18.20 -14.41
CA GLY A 385 -3.28 17.70 -14.40
C GLY A 385 -2.37 18.50 -15.31
N ARG A 386 -1.13 18.72 -14.87
CA ARG A 386 -0.08 19.37 -15.67
C ARG A 386 1.19 18.52 -15.60
N PHE A 387 1.67 18.08 -16.75
CA PHE A 387 3.00 17.50 -16.87
C PHE A 387 3.98 18.65 -17.14
N LEU A 388 5.00 18.78 -16.31
CA LEU A 388 6.12 19.70 -16.53
C LEU A 388 7.31 18.88 -17.00
N VAL A 389 7.68 19.03 -18.26
CA VAL A 389 8.75 18.25 -18.89
C VAL A 389 10.09 18.96 -18.72
N LEU A 390 11.14 18.18 -18.43
CA LEU A 390 12.48 18.67 -18.15
C LEU A 390 13.43 18.52 -19.34
N ASP A 391 13.19 17.53 -20.19
CA ASP A 391 13.99 17.21 -21.34
C ASP A 391 13.15 16.65 -22.50
N ARG A 392 13.81 16.24 -23.59
CA ARG A 392 13.14 15.75 -24.80
C ARG A 392 12.50 14.39 -24.59
N ASP A 393 13.14 13.51 -23.84
CA ASP A 393 12.64 12.17 -23.56
C ASP A 393 11.38 12.27 -22.70
N ASP A 394 11.40 13.10 -21.65
CA ASP A 394 10.22 13.42 -20.86
C ASP A 394 9.07 13.97 -21.72
N LEU A 395 9.36 14.82 -22.74
CA LEU A 395 8.33 15.37 -23.61
C LEU A 395 7.64 14.27 -24.41
N VAL A 396 8.41 13.35 -25.00
CA VAL A 396 7.87 12.23 -25.77
C VAL A 396 7.05 11.31 -24.86
N GLU A 397 7.63 10.89 -23.72
CA GLU A 397 6.95 10.01 -22.76
C GLU A 397 5.64 10.65 -22.24
N CYS A 398 5.66 11.90 -21.81
CA CYS A 398 4.47 12.60 -21.31
C CYS A 398 3.42 12.79 -22.41
N GLY A 399 3.83 13.01 -23.66
CA GLY A 399 2.91 13.10 -24.80
C GLY A 399 2.21 11.77 -25.10
N VAL A 400 2.95 10.65 -25.04
CA VAL A 400 2.38 9.32 -25.21
C VAL A 400 1.46 8.98 -24.03
N ILE A 401 1.88 9.24 -22.79
CA ILE A 401 1.06 9.03 -21.59
C ILE A 401 -0.25 9.85 -21.68
N GLN A 402 -0.17 11.12 -22.06
CA GLN A 402 -1.36 11.95 -22.25
C GLN A 402 -2.33 11.32 -23.27
N LYS A 403 -1.82 10.86 -24.41
CA LYS A 403 -2.63 10.18 -25.43
C LYS A 403 -3.28 8.92 -24.87
N GLU A 404 -2.51 8.05 -24.19
CA GLU A 404 -3.04 6.82 -23.58
C GLU A 404 -4.15 7.13 -22.55
N MET A 405 -3.94 8.15 -21.69
CA MET A 405 -4.95 8.57 -20.72
C MET A 405 -6.24 9.04 -21.40
N MET A 406 -6.14 9.80 -22.49
CA MET A 406 -7.31 10.25 -23.27
C MET A 406 -8.01 9.12 -23.99
N GLU A 407 -7.27 8.13 -24.49
CA GLU A 407 -7.79 6.92 -25.14
C GLU A 407 -8.25 5.85 -24.12
N LYS A 408 -8.10 6.12 -22.83
CA LYS A 408 -8.41 5.19 -21.72
C LYS A 408 -7.62 3.88 -21.80
N LYS A 409 -6.43 3.90 -22.41
CA LYS A 409 -5.50 2.78 -22.44
C LYS A 409 -4.75 2.73 -21.12
N ILE A 410 -4.71 1.57 -20.50
CA ILE A 410 -4.06 1.34 -19.22
C ILE A 410 -2.94 0.34 -19.42
N ASN A 411 -1.75 0.67 -18.93
CA ASN A 411 -0.62 -0.24 -19.00
C ASN A 411 -0.92 -1.56 -18.29
N ARG A 412 -0.37 -2.64 -18.87
CA ARG A 412 -0.53 -3.99 -18.30
C ARG A 412 0.22 -4.10 -16.98
N VAL A 413 -0.46 -4.68 -16.01
CA VAL A 413 0.20 -5.10 -14.77
C VAL A 413 1.00 -6.37 -15.03
N TYR A 414 2.19 -6.44 -14.47
CA TYR A 414 3.06 -7.59 -14.54
C TYR A 414 3.47 -8.07 -13.16
N PHE A 415 2.98 -9.23 -12.76
CA PHE A 415 3.42 -9.87 -11.52
C PHE A 415 4.68 -10.71 -11.77
N PRO A 416 5.81 -10.44 -11.09
CA PRO A 416 7.00 -11.27 -11.22
C PRO A 416 6.70 -12.74 -10.90
N LYS A 417 7.38 -13.65 -11.58
CA LYS A 417 7.18 -15.10 -11.44
C LYS A 417 8.42 -15.76 -10.85
N ASN A 418 8.22 -16.83 -10.10
CA ASN A 418 9.26 -17.75 -9.63
C ASN A 418 10.44 -17.05 -8.91
N CYS A 419 10.18 -15.98 -8.12
CA CYS A 419 11.22 -15.28 -7.36
C CYS A 419 11.77 -16.19 -6.25
N LEU A 420 12.97 -16.77 -6.44
CA LEU A 420 13.53 -17.80 -5.54
C LEU A 420 13.92 -17.25 -4.16
N ASP A 421 14.28 -15.97 -4.05
CA ASP A 421 14.51 -15.27 -2.80
C ASP A 421 13.25 -15.20 -1.93
N VAL A 422 12.12 -14.84 -2.54
CA VAL A 422 10.81 -14.83 -1.88
C VAL A 422 10.38 -16.25 -1.52
N LEU A 423 10.59 -17.21 -2.43
CA LEU A 423 10.29 -18.62 -2.19
C LEU A 423 11.04 -19.18 -0.98
N SER A 424 12.36 -18.89 -0.90
CA SER A 424 13.21 -19.30 0.22
C SER A 424 12.67 -18.80 1.56
N GLN A 425 12.25 -17.56 1.62
CA GLN A 425 11.69 -16.95 2.82
C GLN A 425 10.35 -17.58 3.22
N GLN A 426 9.48 -17.83 2.23
CA GLN A 426 8.17 -18.43 2.47
C GLN A 426 8.29 -19.88 2.94
N ILE A 427 9.13 -20.70 2.30
CA ILE A 427 9.40 -22.09 2.71
C ILE A 427 9.96 -22.11 4.15
N TYR A 428 10.90 -21.22 4.47
CA TYR A 428 11.43 -21.13 5.83
C TYR A 428 10.34 -20.81 6.86
N GLY A 429 9.47 -19.83 6.56
CA GLY A 429 8.33 -19.49 7.42
C GLY A 429 7.34 -20.66 7.60
N MET A 430 7.09 -21.43 6.55
CA MET A 430 6.21 -22.61 6.59
C MET A 430 6.83 -23.75 7.43
N ALA A 431 8.13 -23.98 7.29
CA ALA A 431 8.87 -24.98 8.08
C ALA A 431 8.95 -24.62 9.58
N ILE A 432 8.84 -23.32 9.94
CA ILE A 432 8.75 -22.91 11.36
C ILE A 432 7.42 -23.32 11.99
N TYR A 433 6.34 -23.30 11.21
CA TYR A 433 5.00 -23.60 11.71
C TYR A 433 4.77 -25.09 11.94
N LYS A 434 5.01 -25.92 10.92
CA LYS A 434 4.85 -27.40 10.98
C LYS A 434 5.90 -28.12 10.13
N ILE A 435 6.02 -29.43 10.33
CA ILE A 435 6.75 -30.31 9.41
C ILE A 435 5.89 -30.51 8.17
N TRP A 436 6.50 -30.43 6.99
CA TRP A 436 5.85 -30.57 5.70
C TRP A 436 6.37 -31.78 4.93
N ASP A 437 5.48 -32.47 4.23
CA ASP A 437 5.87 -33.27 3.08
C ASP A 437 6.23 -32.34 1.92
N VAL A 438 7.35 -32.63 1.27
CA VAL A 438 7.90 -31.79 0.19
C VAL A 438 6.94 -31.70 -1.01
N ASN A 439 6.20 -32.75 -1.32
CA ASN A 439 5.28 -32.76 -2.47
C ASN A 439 4.01 -31.96 -2.15
N GLU A 440 3.48 -32.08 -0.91
CA GLU A 440 2.37 -31.26 -0.44
C GLU A 440 2.74 -29.78 -0.47
N LEU A 441 3.94 -29.45 0.03
CA LEU A 441 4.47 -28.10 0.03
C LEU A 441 4.62 -27.53 -1.39
N PHE A 442 5.18 -28.32 -2.32
CA PHE A 442 5.31 -27.95 -3.72
C PHE A 442 3.96 -27.70 -4.37
N SER A 443 2.98 -28.58 -4.12
CA SER A 443 1.62 -28.45 -4.66
C SER A 443 0.93 -27.19 -4.16
N LEU A 444 1.05 -26.89 -2.85
CA LEU A 444 0.50 -25.67 -2.26
C LEU A 444 1.12 -24.41 -2.89
N ILE A 445 2.45 -24.38 -3.06
CA ILE A 445 3.15 -23.24 -3.68
C ILE A 445 2.70 -23.06 -5.14
N LYS A 446 2.55 -24.14 -5.89
CA LYS A 446 2.09 -24.10 -7.29
C LYS A 446 0.65 -23.62 -7.46
N ASN A 447 -0.19 -23.69 -6.47
CA ASN A 447 -1.54 -23.12 -6.50
C ASN A 447 -1.52 -21.60 -6.52
N SER A 448 -0.43 -20.97 -6.08
CA SER A 448 -0.29 -19.51 -6.16
C SER A 448 0.00 -19.07 -7.60
N TYR A 449 -0.60 -17.96 -8.00
CA TYR A 449 -0.43 -17.43 -9.36
C TYR A 449 1.03 -17.18 -9.73
N CYS A 450 1.83 -16.62 -8.82
CA CYS A 450 3.22 -16.25 -9.10
C CYS A 450 4.15 -17.46 -9.25
N TYR A 451 3.77 -18.63 -8.73
CA TYR A 451 4.58 -19.85 -8.80
C TYR A 451 3.92 -20.98 -9.59
N SER A 452 2.86 -20.68 -10.33
CA SER A 452 2.14 -21.65 -11.16
C SER A 452 3.02 -22.44 -12.14
N LYS A 453 4.09 -21.79 -12.61
CA LYS A 453 5.07 -22.38 -13.56
C LYS A 453 6.41 -22.69 -12.89
N LEU A 454 6.47 -22.78 -11.55
CA LEU A 454 7.71 -23.11 -10.83
C LEU A 454 8.25 -24.48 -11.28
N PRO A 455 9.49 -24.55 -11.81
CA PRO A 455 10.13 -25.82 -12.10
C PRO A 455 10.41 -26.61 -10.81
N ARG A 456 10.28 -27.92 -10.87
CA ARG A 456 10.54 -28.78 -9.71
C ARG A 456 12.00 -28.70 -9.26
N ASN A 457 12.93 -28.57 -10.21
CA ASN A 457 14.37 -28.44 -9.91
C ASN A 457 14.65 -27.17 -9.11
N ASP A 458 14.15 -26.02 -9.53
CA ASP A 458 14.33 -24.74 -8.83
C ASP A 458 13.78 -24.81 -7.39
N PHE A 459 12.67 -25.53 -7.20
CA PHE A 459 12.11 -25.74 -5.87
C PHE A 459 13.06 -26.58 -4.98
N PHE A 460 13.63 -27.69 -5.51
CA PHE A 460 14.58 -28.51 -4.77
C PHE A 460 15.91 -27.79 -4.54
N ASP A 461 16.37 -26.96 -5.46
CA ASP A 461 17.54 -26.11 -5.27
C ASP A 461 17.35 -25.15 -4.09
N VAL A 462 16.15 -24.58 -3.94
CA VAL A 462 15.82 -23.75 -2.74
C VAL A 462 15.80 -24.60 -1.47
N ILE A 463 15.27 -25.83 -1.49
CA ILE A 463 15.30 -26.74 -0.32
C ILE A 463 16.75 -27.05 0.06
N SER A 464 17.61 -27.43 -0.89
CA SER A 464 19.02 -27.73 -0.66
C SER A 464 19.78 -26.52 -0.12
N TYR A 465 19.53 -25.31 -0.68
CA TYR A 465 20.09 -24.06 -0.17
C TYR A 465 19.71 -23.82 1.30
N LEU A 466 18.44 -23.98 1.65
CA LEU A 466 17.95 -23.78 3.02
C LEU A 466 18.44 -24.88 3.97
N ALA A 467 18.67 -26.10 3.49
CA ALA A 467 19.22 -27.22 4.26
C ALA A 467 20.74 -27.07 4.51
N GLY A 468 21.40 -26.16 3.76
CA GLY A 468 22.84 -25.89 3.91
C GLY A 468 23.73 -26.83 3.09
N ASP A 469 23.19 -27.45 2.03
CA ASP A 469 23.93 -28.37 1.15
C ASP A 469 24.83 -27.61 0.15
N TYR A 470 24.65 -26.29 0.00
CA TYR A 470 25.51 -25.44 -0.79
C TYR A 470 26.72 -24.96 0.03
N ALA A 471 27.89 -25.54 -0.20
CA ALA A 471 29.16 -25.00 0.27
C ALA A 471 29.56 -23.82 -0.61
N LEU A 472 29.28 -22.58 -0.21
CA LEU A 472 29.98 -21.43 -0.73
C LEU A 472 31.40 -21.46 -0.14
N GLU A 473 32.41 -21.42 -0.97
CA GLU A 473 33.84 -21.65 -0.64
C GLU A 473 34.40 -20.80 0.52
N THR A 474 33.68 -19.80 1.01
CA THR A 474 34.19 -18.86 2.03
C THR A 474 33.30 -18.65 3.25
N ASN A 475 32.04 -19.12 3.28
CA ASN A 475 31.16 -18.90 4.42
C ASN A 475 30.32 -20.16 4.74
N ASN A 476 30.38 -20.62 5.99
CA ASN A 476 29.46 -21.62 6.51
C ASN A 476 28.02 -21.08 6.46
N ILE A 477 27.24 -21.45 5.44
CA ILE A 477 25.81 -21.14 5.38
C ILE A 477 25.12 -21.91 6.49
N TYR A 478 24.56 -21.19 7.44
CA TYR A 478 23.80 -21.80 8.54
C TYR A 478 22.50 -22.39 7.99
N ALA A 479 22.41 -23.73 8.02
CA ALA A 479 21.19 -24.44 7.61
C ALA A 479 19.98 -23.94 8.42
N LYS A 480 18.94 -23.50 7.72
CA LYS A 480 17.71 -22.91 8.29
C LYS A 480 16.62 -23.96 8.50
N ILE A 481 16.65 -25.01 7.66
CA ILE A 481 15.74 -26.16 7.75
C ILE A 481 16.55 -27.46 7.80
N TRP A 482 15.93 -28.52 8.21
CA TRP A 482 16.39 -29.89 7.95
C TRP A 482 15.53 -30.49 6.84
N TYR A 483 16.13 -31.32 6.01
CA TYR A 483 15.48 -32.10 4.96
C TYR A 483 15.89 -33.57 5.09
N ASP A 484 14.91 -34.45 5.15
CA ASP A 484 15.12 -35.89 5.13
C ASP A 484 14.67 -36.44 3.77
N ALA A 485 15.63 -36.80 2.94
CA ALA A 485 15.36 -37.31 1.60
C ALA A 485 14.68 -38.68 1.60
N LYS A 486 14.78 -39.48 2.73
CA LYS A 486 14.13 -40.79 2.82
C LYS A 486 12.63 -40.66 3.06
N THR A 487 12.23 -39.75 3.92
CA THR A 487 10.82 -39.51 4.25
C THR A 487 10.17 -38.41 3.42
N GLY A 488 10.96 -37.63 2.68
CA GLY A 488 10.47 -36.46 1.93
C GLY A 488 9.98 -35.33 2.83
N GLN A 489 10.46 -35.25 4.08
CA GLN A 489 9.99 -34.26 5.03
C GLN A 489 10.97 -33.13 5.25
N ILE A 490 10.42 -31.92 5.50
CA ILE A 490 11.21 -30.76 5.91
C ILE A 490 10.64 -30.13 7.19
N GLY A 491 11.53 -29.50 7.97
CA GLY A 491 11.14 -28.76 9.16
C GLY A 491 12.24 -27.77 9.60
N LYS A 492 11.92 -26.91 10.55
CA LYS A 492 12.85 -25.90 11.06
C LYS A 492 14.08 -26.53 11.71
N LYS A 493 15.26 -25.94 11.52
CA LYS A 493 16.49 -26.31 12.21
C LYS A 493 16.87 -25.24 13.23
N GLY A 494 17.15 -25.66 14.47
CA GLY A 494 17.62 -24.79 15.54
C GLY A 494 16.52 -24.06 16.33
N LYS A 495 16.87 -23.71 17.59
CA LYS A 495 15.95 -23.03 18.54
C LYS A 495 15.66 -21.57 18.15
N MET A 496 16.62 -20.90 17.48
CA MET A 496 16.51 -19.50 17.07
C MET A 496 15.84 -19.27 15.71
N ALA A 497 15.40 -20.35 15.03
CA ALA A 497 14.81 -20.29 13.69
C ALA A 497 13.73 -19.19 13.54
N ARG A 498 12.84 -19.09 14.52
CA ARG A 498 11.78 -18.09 14.51
C ARG A 498 12.30 -16.65 14.67
N VAL A 499 13.30 -16.43 15.52
CA VAL A 499 13.90 -15.10 15.72
C VAL A 499 14.58 -14.65 14.42
N LEU A 500 15.38 -15.53 13.81
CA LEU A 500 16.05 -15.28 12.54
C LEU A 500 15.04 -14.98 11.41
N TYR A 501 13.92 -15.70 11.37
CA TYR A 501 12.85 -15.40 10.41
C TYR A 501 12.25 -14.01 10.62
N LEU A 502 11.94 -13.64 11.87
CA LEU A 502 11.30 -12.37 12.21
C LEU A 502 12.19 -11.15 11.95
N THR A 503 13.52 -11.31 12.02
CA THR A 503 14.48 -10.22 11.75
C THR A 503 14.77 -10.05 10.26
N ASN A 504 14.43 -11.03 9.42
CA ASN A 504 14.72 -11.02 7.97
C ASN A 504 13.45 -11.18 7.14
N ILE A 505 12.34 -10.63 7.60
CA ILE A 505 11.07 -10.78 6.90
C ILE A 505 10.87 -9.72 5.83
N GLY A 506 10.19 -10.09 4.75
CA GLY A 506 9.92 -9.21 3.62
C GLY A 506 10.95 -9.35 2.51
N THR A 507 10.86 -8.51 1.51
CA THR A 507 11.85 -8.40 0.44
C THR A 507 13.13 -7.76 0.99
N ILE A 508 14.28 -8.20 0.52
CA ILE A 508 15.58 -7.65 0.92
C ILE A 508 15.57 -6.16 0.57
N PRO A 509 15.72 -5.25 1.54
CA PRO A 509 15.83 -3.83 1.24
C PRO A 509 17.18 -3.56 0.57
N GLU A 510 17.17 -2.75 -0.48
CA GLU A 510 18.38 -2.31 -1.17
C GLU A 510 19.08 -1.15 -0.45
N GLU A 511 18.44 -0.60 0.60
CA GLU A 511 18.87 0.62 1.29
C GLU A 511 19.08 0.39 2.79
N SER A 512 20.16 0.96 3.34
CA SER A 512 20.34 1.12 4.78
C SER A 512 19.99 2.54 5.22
N PHE A 513 19.02 2.65 6.14
CA PHE A 513 18.54 3.93 6.64
C PHE A 513 19.06 4.22 8.05
N ILE A 514 19.47 5.46 8.25
CA ILE A 514 19.90 5.99 9.55
C ILE A 514 18.87 7.00 10.04
N THR A 515 18.38 6.82 11.26
CA THR A 515 17.35 7.68 11.84
C THR A 515 17.92 9.04 12.23
N VAL A 516 17.28 10.12 11.79
CA VAL A 516 17.59 11.50 12.15
C VAL A 516 16.75 11.93 13.35
N LYS A 517 17.41 12.45 14.40
CA LYS A 517 16.76 12.91 15.64
C LYS A 517 17.16 14.32 16.01
N LEU A 518 16.21 15.10 16.52
CA LEU A 518 16.48 16.41 17.09
C LEU A 518 17.27 16.29 18.40
N SER A 519 18.26 17.13 18.56
CA SER A 519 18.99 17.28 19.82
C SER A 519 18.53 18.60 20.52
N PRO A 520 18.18 18.60 21.81
CA PRO A 520 18.27 17.50 22.79
C PRO A 520 17.00 16.63 22.93
N SER A 521 15.88 16.95 22.26
CA SER A 521 14.57 16.33 22.50
C SER A 521 14.50 14.83 22.14
N ASN A 522 15.44 14.33 21.32
CA ASN A 522 15.42 12.98 20.74
C ASN A 522 14.22 12.65 19.83
N GLU A 523 13.45 13.64 19.43
CA GLU A 523 12.33 13.47 18.53
C GLU A 523 12.80 13.02 17.14
N PRO A 524 12.19 11.97 16.57
CA PRO A 524 12.53 11.52 15.23
C PRO A 524 11.99 12.49 14.18
N VAL A 525 12.87 12.97 13.30
CA VAL A 525 12.52 13.82 12.17
C VAL A 525 12.25 12.98 10.91
N GLY A 526 13.08 11.98 10.70
CA GLY A 526 13.03 11.13 9.52
C GLY A 526 14.21 10.18 9.44
N ALA A 527 14.58 9.79 8.23
CA ALA A 527 15.74 8.95 7.96
C ALA A 527 16.50 9.42 6.72
N ILE A 528 17.81 9.22 6.73
CA ILE A 528 18.71 9.48 5.60
C ILE A 528 19.44 8.22 5.22
N ASP A 529 19.95 8.18 4.00
CA ASP A 529 20.77 7.09 3.49
C ASP A 529 22.17 7.08 4.16
N GLU A 530 22.70 5.89 4.42
CA GLU A 530 24.03 5.72 5.03
C GLU A 530 25.13 6.33 4.17
N GLY A 531 25.11 6.12 2.86
CA GLY A 531 26.07 6.68 1.93
C GLY A 531 26.02 8.22 1.85
N PHE A 532 24.86 8.84 2.15
CA PHE A 532 24.79 10.29 2.31
C PHE A 532 25.49 10.74 3.60
N LEU A 533 25.24 10.02 4.72
CA LEU A 533 25.86 10.34 5.99
C LEU A 533 27.39 10.22 5.95
N GLU A 534 27.96 9.23 5.26
CA GLU A 534 29.40 9.05 5.12
C GLU A 534 30.12 10.26 4.50
N ARG A 535 29.42 11.01 3.66
CA ARG A 535 29.93 12.22 3.00
C ARG A 535 29.78 13.49 3.84
N MET A 536 28.97 13.45 4.90
CA MET A 536 28.68 14.61 5.74
C MET A 536 29.77 14.83 6.82
N LYS A 537 30.05 16.10 7.08
CA LYS A 537 30.91 16.54 8.19
C LYS A 537 30.08 17.26 9.24
N LYS A 538 30.55 17.18 10.50
CA LYS A 538 29.94 17.92 11.59
C LYS A 538 29.84 19.42 11.25
N GLY A 539 28.64 19.97 11.36
CA GLY A 539 28.33 21.36 10.99
C GLY A 539 27.73 21.53 9.59
N ASP A 540 27.72 20.49 8.76
CA ASP A 540 27.05 20.53 7.46
C ASP A 540 25.54 20.67 7.64
N VAL A 541 24.92 21.39 6.72
CA VAL A 541 23.49 21.67 6.72
C VAL A 541 22.82 20.88 5.60
N PHE A 542 21.70 20.23 5.91
CA PHE A 542 20.90 19.51 4.92
C PHE A 542 19.40 19.75 5.13
N VAL A 543 18.63 19.48 4.08
CA VAL A 543 17.15 19.61 4.11
C VAL A 543 16.51 18.26 4.37
N LEU A 544 15.50 18.21 5.24
CA LEU A 544 14.66 17.05 5.44
C LEU A 544 13.24 17.50 5.85
N GLY A 545 12.21 17.09 5.07
CA GLY A 545 10.85 17.55 5.26
C GLY A 545 10.65 19.02 4.95
N GLY A 546 11.47 19.59 4.05
CA GLY A 546 11.46 21.01 3.70
C GLY A 546 12.01 21.94 4.79
N LYS A 547 12.65 21.39 5.83
CA LYS A 547 13.33 22.14 6.91
C LYS A 547 14.82 21.90 6.89
N LYS A 548 15.60 22.91 7.32
CA LYS A 548 17.06 22.88 7.33
C LYS A 548 17.58 22.39 8.69
N TYR A 549 18.53 21.44 8.68
CA TYR A 549 19.13 20.86 9.87
C TYR A 549 20.65 20.86 9.79
N ILE A 550 21.31 21.21 10.91
CA ILE A 550 22.76 21.10 11.07
C ILE A 550 23.08 19.72 11.64
N TYR A 551 23.97 18.97 11.01
CA TYR A 551 24.52 17.73 11.53
C TYR A 551 25.45 17.98 12.72
N LEU A 552 25.16 17.35 13.85
CA LEU A 552 25.95 17.50 15.08
C LEU A 552 26.88 16.32 15.31
N TYR A 553 26.32 15.11 15.41
CA TYR A 553 27.05 13.86 15.65
C TYR A 553 26.18 12.64 15.36
N THR A 554 26.86 11.48 15.26
CA THR A 554 26.21 10.16 15.10
C THR A 554 26.44 9.32 16.35
N ARG A 555 25.42 8.57 16.79
CA ARG A 555 25.52 7.59 17.87
C ARG A 555 24.73 6.33 17.51
N GLY A 556 25.44 5.23 17.22
CA GLY A 556 24.85 4.01 16.66
C GLY A 556 24.13 4.30 15.34
N MET A 557 22.93 3.80 15.16
CA MET A 557 22.09 4.02 13.98
C MET A 557 21.24 5.31 14.07
N ASN A 558 21.71 6.33 14.81
CA ASN A 558 21.02 7.61 14.93
C ASN A 558 21.95 8.77 14.63
N VAL A 559 21.47 9.72 13.85
CA VAL A 559 22.06 11.02 13.55
C VAL A 559 21.37 12.07 14.37
N TYR A 560 22.12 12.90 15.08
CA TYR A 560 21.60 14.00 15.88
C TYR A 560 21.82 15.33 15.19
N VAL A 561 20.74 16.10 15.10
CA VAL A 561 20.70 17.37 14.36
C VAL A 561 20.06 18.49 15.17
N LYS A 562 20.29 19.73 14.74
CA LYS A 562 19.63 20.92 15.26
C LYS A 562 19.00 21.68 14.09
N ALA A 563 17.77 22.15 14.26
CA ALA A 563 17.12 23.01 13.26
C ALA A 563 17.89 24.33 13.09
N THR A 564 17.94 24.83 11.85
CA THR A 564 18.64 26.10 11.49
C THR A 564 17.90 26.83 10.37
N PHE A 565 18.14 28.13 10.26
CA PHE A 565 17.61 28.97 9.19
C PHE A 565 18.70 29.64 8.32
N ASP A 566 19.97 29.62 8.78
CA ASP A 566 21.00 30.57 8.37
C ASP A 566 22.02 30.09 7.33
N ARG A 567 21.92 28.87 6.75
CA ARG A 567 22.93 28.34 5.83
C ARG A 567 22.33 27.71 4.59
N SER A 568 23.06 27.80 3.48
CA SER A 568 22.72 27.04 2.26
C SER A 568 22.83 25.54 2.53
N PRO A 569 21.77 24.78 2.33
CA PRO A 569 21.74 23.37 2.66
C PRO A 569 22.24 22.50 1.51
N THR A 570 22.78 21.33 1.84
CA THR A 570 22.91 20.23 0.91
C THR A 570 21.62 19.40 0.89
N ILE A 571 21.20 18.98 -0.29
CA ILE A 571 20.02 18.09 -0.42
C ILE A 571 20.50 16.64 -0.26
N PRO A 572 19.90 15.84 0.64
CA PRO A 572 20.25 14.45 0.78
C PRO A 572 20.08 13.69 -0.54
N SER A 573 21.03 12.84 -0.87
CA SER A 573 20.88 11.84 -1.89
C SER A 573 20.36 10.57 -1.23
N TRP A 574 19.22 10.10 -1.68
CA TRP A 574 18.75 8.74 -1.38
C TRP A 574 19.02 7.89 -2.60
N PHE A 575 19.41 6.65 -2.38
CA PHE A 575 19.37 5.66 -3.43
C PHE A 575 17.87 5.43 -3.74
N SER A 576 17.37 6.11 -4.75
CA SER A 576 15.96 5.99 -5.15
C SER A 576 15.84 4.89 -6.17
N GLU A 577 14.86 4.01 -6.00
CA GLU A 577 14.42 3.16 -7.09
C GLU A 577 14.05 4.07 -8.28
N MET A 578 14.78 3.96 -9.37
CA MET A 578 14.35 4.57 -10.62
C MET A 578 13.03 3.92 -11.00
N LEU A 579 11.99 4.72 -11.17
CA LEU A 579 10.71 4.22 -11.60
C LEU A 579 10.89 3.53 -12.96
N PRO A 580 10.57 2.24 -13.10
CA PRO A 580 10.72 1.57 -14.38
C PRO A 580 9.71 2.16 -15.37
N LEU A 581 10.16 2.32 -16.61
CA LEU A 581 9.29 2.60 -17.72
C LEU A 581 8.37 1.39 -17.91
N SER A 582 7.06 1.62 -18.08
CA SER A 582 6.15 0.51 -18.36
C SER A 582 6.44 -0.10 -19.74
N PHE A 583 6.23 -1.40 -19.87
CA PHE A 583 6.50 -2.10 -21.13
C PHE A 583 5.64 -1.58 -22.30
N ASP A 584 4.42 -1.14 -22.03
CA ASP A 584 3.48 -0.67 -23.04
C ASP A 584 3.75 0.79 -23.46
N LEU A 585 4.55 1.56 -22.70
CA LEU A 585 4.95 2.93 -23.01
C LEU A 585 6.22 2.96 -23.87
#